data_d0a2c9b81f0b0253370a9078335a5988
#
_entry.id   d0a2c9b81f0b0253370a9078335a5988
#
_cell.length_a   1.000
_cell.length_b   1.000
_cell.length_c   1.000
_cell.angle_alpha   90.00
_cell.angle_beta   90.00
_cell.angle_gamma   90.00
#
_symmetry.space_group_name_H-M   'P 1'
#
loop_
_entity.id
_entity.type
_entity.pdbx_description
1 polymer ?
#
loop_
_entity_poly.entity_id
_entity_poly.type
_entity_poly.pdbx_seq_one_letter_code
_entity_poly.pdbx_strand_id
1 'polypeptide(L)'
;MRPETERHMARMSILDEAEIVCATLAGAGHEMLYRYTFDTVVIDEAAQAVELSTLIPLRYECTRCILVGDPKQLPPTVLSQEAERRQYAQSLFVRMFNASPDRVHLLSIQYRMHPDISLFPSTAFYGRQLIDGPQMASKTLQPWHNTQLFGPFRFFHVDALEEPGRSHSIQNQSEAYTAMQVYEALCTCAQTSLRGRVGFVSMYKAQVDLLRTLFVSQYGRAAAMDVDFSSVDGFQGQEKDIIILSCVRSNKDGVMGFLSDHRRLNVALTRAR
;
A
#
# COMPACT_ATOMS: atom_id res chain seq x y z
N MET A 1 -30.13 -3.20 34.87
CA MET A 1 -29.70 -2.40 33.66
C MET A 1 -29.45 -3.36 32.51
N ARG A 2 -29.81 -3.01 31.30
CA ARG A 2 -29.58 -3.89 30.14
C ARG A 2 -28.08 -3.90 29.79
N PRO A 3 -27.49 -5.01 29.36
CA PRO A 3 -26.04 -5.11 29.04
C PRO A 3 -25.55 -4.06 28.01
N GLU A 4 -26.44 -3.58 27.15
CA GLU A 4 -26.15 -2.51 26.19
C GLU A 4 -25.90 -1.15 26.84
N THR A 5 -26.67 -0.82 27.91
CA THR A 5 -26.52 0.44 28.65
C THR A 5 -25.17 0.49 29.38
N GLU A 6 -24.75 -0.62 29.98
CA GLU A 6 -23.47 -0.71 30.66
C GLU A 6 -22.29 -0.61 29.68
N ARG A 7 -22.39 -1.25 28.50
CA ARG A 7 -21.39 -1.12 27.44
C ARG A 7 -21.30 0.32 26.90
N HIS A 8 -22.45 0.98 26.75
CA HIS A 8 -22.48 2.37 26.31
C HIS A 8 -21.80 3.28 27.33
N MET A 9 -22.15 3.16 28.60
CA MET A 9 -21.54 3.94 29.69
C MET A 9 -20.02 3.72 29.78
N ALA A 10 -19.56 2.46 29.68
CA ALA A 10 -18.14 2.15 29.68
C ALA A 10 -17.39 2.79 28.50
N ARG A 11 -17.98 2.76 27.28
CA ARG A 11 -17.40 3.44 26.12
C ARG A 11 -17.32 4.96 26.31
N MET A 12 -18.34 5.54 26.89
CA MET A 12 -18.36 6.99 27.14
C MET A 12 -17.29 7.38 28.17
N SER A 13 -17.12 6.60 29.26
CA SER A 13 -16.07 6.85 30.26
C SER A 13 -14.66 6.78 29.61
N ILE A 14 -14.42 5.81 28.72
CA ILE A 14 -13.14 5.71 27.99
C ILE A 14 -12.91 6.94 27.12
N LEU A 15 -13.94 7.42 26.40
CA LEU A 15 -13.83 8.60 25.55
C LEU A 15 -13.62 9.88 26.36
N ASP A 16 -14.25 9.99 27.55
CA ASP A 16 -14.12 11.16 28.45
C ASP A 16 -12.70 11.29 29.02
N GLU A 17 -11.97 10.17 29.16
CA GLU A 17 -10.61 10.11 29.68
C GLU A 17 -9.54 10.12 28.56
N ALA A 18 -9.95 9.94 27.30
CA ALA A 18 -9.03 9.82 26.18
C ALA A 18 -8.44 11.17 25.76
N GLU A 19 -7.12 11.27 25.71
CA GLU A 19 -6.41 12.44 25.18
C GLU A 19 -6.34 12.40 23.65
N ILE A 20 -6.37 11.19 23.05
CA ILE A 20 -6.30 10.96 21.60
C ILE A 20 -7.39 9.96 21.20
N VAL A 21 -8.17 10.31 20.19
CA VAL A 21 -9.19 9.43 19.60
C VAL A 21 -8.81 9.08 18.16
N CYS A 22 -8.66 7.79 17.90
CA CYS A 22 -8.39 7.27 16.56
C CYS A 22 -9.67 6.68 15.96
N ALA A 23 -10.03 7.09 14.75
CA ALA A 23 -11.21 6.62 14.04
C ALA A 23 -10.99 6.63 12.53
N THR A 24 -11.76 5.84 11.79
CA THR A 24 -11.88 6.05 10.34
C THR A 24 -12.60 7.37 10.07
N LEU A 25 -12.46 7.94 8.87
CA LEU A 25 -13.17 9.18 8.50
C LEU A 25 -14.69 9.04 8.70
N ALA A 26 -15.27 7.92 8.26
CA ALA A 26 -16.69 7.62 8.48
C ALA A 26 -17.01 7.42 9.97
N GLY A 27 -16.12 6.75 10.71
CA GLY A 27 -16.25 6.54 12.16
C GLY A 27 -16.22 7.84 12.96
N ALA A 28 -15.48 8.84 12.48
CA ALA A 28 -15.47 10.17 13.08
C ALA A 28 -16.84 10.87 12.99
N GLY A 29 -17.74 10.44 12.12
CA GLY A 29 -19.13 10.91 12.05
C GLY A 29 -20.10 10.21 13.00
N HIS A 30 -19.63 9.33 13.88
CA HIS A 30 -20.51 8.60 14.81
C HIS A 30 -21.05 9.51 15.90
N GLU A 31 -22.33 9.37 16.26
CA GLU A 31 -23.04 10.22 17.23
C GLU A 31 -22.39 10.29 18.61
N MET A 32 -21.70 9.23 19.04
CA MET A 32 -20.95 9.21 20.30
C MET A 32 -19.88 10.29 20.40
N LEU A 33 -19.36 10.77 19.27
CA LEU A 33 -18.32 11.80 19.24
C LEU A 33 -18.88 13.22 19.14
N TYR A 34 -20.19 13.41 18.94
CA TYR A 34 -20.80 14.73 18.68
C TYR A 34 -20.67 15.73 19.84
N ARG A 35 -20.47 15.26 21.04
CA ARG A 35 -20.33 16.11 22.23
C ARG A 35 -18.91 16.58 22.49
N TYR A 36 -17.93 16.04 21.74
CA TYR A 36 -16.51 16.37 21.92
C TYR A 36 -16.09 17.45 20.92
N THR A 37 -15.07 18.21 21.31
CA THR A 37 -14.31 19.14 20.46
C THR A 37 -12.87 18.68 20.41
N PHE A 38 -12.21 18.90 19.29
CA PHE A 38 -10.82 18.51 19.09
C PHE A 38 -10.04 19.68 18.51
N ASP A 39 -9.10 20.22 19.25
CA ASP A 39 -8.26 21.34 18.80
C ASP A 39 -7.43 20.99 17.56
N THR A 40 -7.00 19.75 17.47
CA THR A 40 -6.17 19.25 16.36
C THR A 40 -6.79 18.01 15.76
N VAL A 41 -6.92 18.02 14.42
CA VAL A 41 -7.31 16.86 13.61
C VAL A 41 -6.14 16.48 12.71
N VAL A 42 -5.73 15.22 12.79
CA VAL A 42 -4.71 14.63 11.89
C VAL A 42 -5.41 13.60 11.01
N ILE A 43 -5.27 13.74 9.70
CA ILE A 43 -5.84 12.81 8.72
C ILE A 43 -4.68 12.16 7.98
N ASP A 44 -4.44 10.89 8.27
CA ASP A 44 -3.44 10.09 7.60
C ASP A 44 -4.01 9.48 6.30
N GLU A 45 -3.13 9.21 5.33
CA GLU A 45 -3.50 8.76 3.98
C GLU A 45 -4.55 9.68 3.30
N ALA A 46 -4.47 10.98 3.58
CA ALA A 46 -5.47 11.97 3.14
C ALA A 46 -5.55 12.10 1.61
N ALA A 47 -4.51 11.72 0.87
CA ALA A 47 -4.52 11.68 -0.59
C ALA A 47 -5.44 10.58 -1.16
N GLN A 48 -5.80 9.55 -0.36
CA GLN A 48 -6.67 8.44 -0.75
C GLN A 48 -8.13 8.63 -0.38
N ALA A 49 -8.46 9.71 0.33
CA ALA A 49 -9.82 9.99 0.76
C ALA A 49 -10.51 10.97 -0.21
N VAL A 50 -11.76 10.67 -0.61
CA VAL A 50 -12.58 11.66 -1.30
C VAL A 50 -12.80 12.87 -0.40
N GLU A 51 -12.86 14.06 -0.98
CA GLU A 51 -12.94 15.31 -0.23
C GLU A 51 -14.06 15.32 0.80
N LEU A 52 -15.25 14.88 0.44
CA LEU A 52 -16.40 14.86 1.35
C LEU A 52 -16.18 14.01 2.60
N SER A 53 -15.47 12.90 2.49
CA SER A 53 -15.12 12.08 3.66
C SER A 53 -14.15 12.80 4.59
N THR A 54 -13.23 13.59 4.04
CA THR A 54 -12.26 14.39 4.80
C THR A 54 -12.92 15.52 5.58
N LEU A 55 -14.08 16.01 5.13
CA LEU A 55 -14.83 17.05 5.84
C LEU A 55 -15.51 16.55 7.12
N ILE A 56 -15.74 15.23 7.25
CA ILE A 56 -16.44 14.67 8.42
C ILE A 56 -15.75 15.04 9.74
N PRO A 57 -14.44 14.78 9.94
CA PRO A 57 -13.76 15.15 11.18
C PRO A 57 -13.58 16.66 11.37
N LEU A 58 -13.67 17.47 10.32
CA LEU A 58 -13.53 18.93 10.43
C LEU A 58 -14.75 19.60 11.12
N ARG A 59 -15.86 18.88 11.31
CA ARG A 59 -17.03 19.35 12.06
C ARG A 59 -16.73 19.65 13.54
N TYR A 60 -15.63 19.13 14.08
CA TYR A 60 -15.27 19.25 15.50
C TYR A 60 -14.57 20.55 15.85
N GLU A 61 -14.72 21.60 15.03
CA GLU A 61 -14.23 22.96 15.27
C GLU A 61 -12.72 23.03 15.56
N CYS A 62 -11.95 22.18 14.89
CA CYS A 62 -10.51 22.14 15.08
C CYS A 62 -9.85 23.46 14.64
N THR A 63 -8.93 23.96 15.46
CA THR A 63 -8.10 25.13 15.13
C THR A 63 -6.92 24.76 14.24
N ARG A 64 -6.55 23.45 14.20
CA ARG A 64 -5.44 22.92 13.44
C ARG A 64 -5.87 21.63 12.73
N CYS A 65 -5.69 21.61 11.41
CA CYS A 65 -5.87 20.39 10.60
C CYS A 65 -4.55 20.05 9.92
N ILE A 66 -4.08 18.81 10.11
CA ILE A 66 -2.86 18.28 9.50
C ILE A 66 -3.28 17.14 8.57
N LEU A 67 -3.01 17.31 7.27
CA LEU A 67 -3.24 16.30 6.26
C LEU A 67 -1.91 15.63 5.93
N VAL A 68 -1.82 14.32 6.15
CA VAL A 68 -0.66 13.48 5.81
C VAL A 68 -1.04 12.61 4.62
N GLY A 69 -0.17 12.51 3.62
CA GLY A 69 -0.48 11.71 2.43
C GLY A 69 0.56 11.91 1.33
N ASP A 70 0.39 11.17 0.25
CA ASP A 70 1.30 11.21 -0.89
C ASP A 70 0.51 11.34 -2.20
N PRO A 71 0.61 12.48 -2.90
CA PRO A 71 -0.10 12.70 -4.17
C PRO A 71 0.47 11.88 -5.33
N LYS A 72 1.63 11.23 -5.13
CA LYS A 72 2.30 10.34 -6.10
C LYS A 72 1.93 8.87 -5.91
N GLN A 73 1.13 8.56 -4.88
CA GLN A 73 0.50 7.25 -4.68
C GLN A 73 -0.96 7.26 -5.14
N LEU A 74 -1.70 6.19 -4.86
CA LEU A 74 -3.06 6.00 -5.39
C LEU A 74 -4.03 7.09 -4.91
N PRO A 75 -4.90 7.59 -5.82
CA PRO A 75 -5.98 8.50 -5.48
C PRO A 75 -7.14 7.74 -4.82
N PRO A 76 -8.18 8.44 -4.35
CA PRO A 76 -9.42 7.80 -3.91
C PRO A 76 -10.01 6.90 -4.99
N THR A 77 -10.51 5.73 -4.59
CA THR A 77 -11.20 4.80 -5.50
C THR A 77 -12.62 5.29 -5.77
N VAL A 78 -12.94 5.62 -7.01
CA VAL A 78 -14.27 6.01 -7.48
C VAL A 78 -14.71 5.04 -8.55
N LEU A 79 -15.83 4.33 -8.32
CA LEU A 79 -16.34 3.32 -9.25
C LEU A 79 -17.15 3.93 -10.43
N SER A 80 -17.74 5.09 -10.22
CA SER A 80 -18.54 5.77 -11.23
C SER A 80 -17.66 6.59 -12.17
N GLN A 81 -17.59 6.23 -13.43
CA GLN A 81 -16.88 6.99 -14.46
C GLN A 81 -17.40 8.43 -14.59
N GLU A 82 -18.70 8.64 -14.42
CA GLU A 82 -19.29 9.98 -14.46
C GLU A 82 -18.85 10.84 -13.26
N ALA A 83 -18.78 10.24 -12.06
CA ALA A 83 -18.25 10.92 -10.88
C ALA A 83 -16.76 11.25 -11.05
N GLU A 84 -15.99 10.33 -11.63
CA GLU A 84 -14.56 10.55 -11.91
C GLU A 84 -14.34 11.70 -12.91
N ARG A 85 -15.13 11.77 -14.00
CA ARG A 85 -15.12 12.88 -14.97
C ARG A 85 -15.43 14.22 -14.31
N ARG A 86 -16.23 14.23 -13.24
CA ARG A 86 -16.55 15.43 -12.44
C ARG A 86 -15.55 15.67 -11.30
N GLN A 87 -14.37 15.04 -11.36
CA GLN A 87 -13.29 15.20 -10.39
C GLN A 87 -13.65 14.75 -8.96
N TYR A 88 -14.60 13.86 -8.79
CA TYR A 88 -14.95 13.32 -7.47
C TYR A 88 -13.81 12.53 -6.80
N ALA A 89 -12.87 12.04 -7.60
CA ALA A 89 -11.63 11.39 -7.13
C ALA A 89 -10.57 12.39 -6.62
N GLN A 90 -10.78 13.70 -6.75
CA GLN A 90 -9.87 14.68 -6.19
C GLN A 90 -10.02 14.70 -4.65
N SER A 91 -8.91 14.47 -3.95
CA SER A 91 -8.88 14.59 -2.48
C SER A 91 -8.71 16.04 -2.03
N LEU A 92 -9.21 16.35 -0.84
CA LEU A 92 -8.92 17.64 -0.18
C LEU A 92 -7.40 17.88 -0.07
N PHE A 93 -6.63 16.81 0.22
CA PHE A 93 -5.18 16.87 0.30
C PHE A 93 -4.57 17.44 -0.99
N VAL A 94 -4.88 16.86 -2.16
CA VAL A 94 -4.35 17.32 -3.45
C VAL A 94 -4.82 18.74 -3.76
N ARG A 95 -6.06 19.08 -3.44
CA ARG A 95 -6.57 20.44 -3.66
C ARG A 95 -5.83 21.47 -2.80
N MET A 96 -5.61 21.19 -1.52
CA MET A 96 -4.85 22.08 -0.63
C MET A 96 -3.36 22.14 -0.99
N PHE A 97 -2.77 21.01 -1.36
CA PHE A 97 -1.40 20.91 -1.84
C PHE A 97 -1.12 21.89 -3.00
N ASN A 98 -2.06 21.95 -3.96
CA ASN A 98 -1.93 22.84 -5.11
C ASN A 98 -2.27 24.32 -4.79
N ALA A 99 -3.18 24.54 -3.85
CA ALA A 99 -3.64 25.90 -3.51
C ALA A 99 -2.71 26.65 -2.56
N SER A 100 -1.94 25.93 -1.74
CA SER A 100 -1.09 26.52 -0.70
C SER A 100 0.26 25.82 -0.62
N PRO A 101 1.11 25.90 -1.64
CA PRO A 101 2.39 25.18 -1.69
C PRO A 101 3.37 25.60 -0.59
N ASP A 102 3.24 26.81 -0.06
CA ASP A 102 3.99 27.35 1.08
C ASP A 102 3.70 26.61 2.40
N ARG A 103 2.58 25.92 2.50
CA ARG A 103 2.17 25.12 3.68
C ARG A 103 2.45 23.62 3.52
N VAL A 104 3.11 23.24 2.44
CA VAL A 104 3.48 21.86 2.17
C VAL A 104 4.85 21.54 2.77
N HIS A 105 4.90 20.51 3.58
CA HIS A 105 6.14 20.00 4.15
C HIS A 105 6.42 18.61 3.60
N LEU A 106 7.54 18.42 2.89
CA LEU A 106 7.96 17.14 2.38
C LEU A 106 8.72 16.36 3.47
N LEU A 107 8.22 15.17 3.82
CA LEU A 107 8.96 14.20 4.61
C LEU A 107 9.93 13.47 3.68
N SER A 108 11.11 14.04 3.50
CA SER A 108 12.08 13.59 2.50
C SER A 108 12.92 12.39 2.92
N ILE A 109 12.98 12.07 4.22
CA ILE A 109 13.84 10.99 4.73
C ILE A 109 13.01 9.71 4.87
N GLN A 110 13.39 8.68 4.11
CA GLN A 110 12.76 7.36 4.19
C GLN A 110 13.55 6.42 5.13
N TYR A 111 12.82 5.54 5.86
CA TYR A 111 13.37 4.58 6.82
C TYR A 111 12.85 3.15 6.58
N ARG A 112 12.36 2.85 5.38
CA ARG A 112 11.80 1.55 5.00
C ARG A 112 12.74 0.76 4.10
N MET A 113 13.04 1.31 2.94
CA MET A 113 13.66 0.59 1.82
C MET A 113 15.18 0.54 1.92
N HIS A 114 15.76 -0.56 1.42
CA HIS A 114 17.18 -0.56 1.06
C HIS A 114 17.46 0.54 0.01
N PRO A 115 18.64 1.21 0.02
CA PRO A 115 18.97 2.25 -0.95
C PRO A 115 18.83 1.83 -2.42
N ASP A 116 19.17 0.58 -2.76
CA ASP A 116 19.01 0.06 -4.13
C ASP A 116 17.55 -0.04 -4.55
N ILE A 117 16.62 -0.21 -3.60
CA ILE A 117 15.18 -0.20 -3.88
C ILE A 117 14.69 1.24 -4.00
N SER A 118 15.10 2.14 -3.10
CA SER A 118 14.62 3.52 -3.03
C SER A 118 15.11 4.39 -4.19
N LEU A 119 16.23 4.05 -4.81
CA LEU A 119 16.86 4.82 -5.88
C LEU A 119 15.92 5.09 -7.06
N PHE A 120 15.23 4.04 -7.54
CA PHE A 120 14.32 4.19 -8.68
C PHE A 120 13.08 5.02 -8.32
N PRO A 121 12.29 4.74 -7.26
CA PRO A 121 11.19 5.59 -6.85
C PRO A 121 11.61 7.04 -6.60
N SER A 122 12.71 7.26 -5.89
CA SER A 122 13.24 8.61 -5.65
C SER A 122 13.48 9.37 -6.95
N THR A 123 14.08 8.72 -7.94
CA THR A 123 14.41 9.36 -9.22
C THR A 123 13.17 9.56 -10.08
N ALA A 124 12.33 8.51 -10.22
CA ALA A 124 11.23 8.50 -11.17
C ALA A 124 10.01 9.32 -10.69
N PHE A 125 9.73 9.30 -9.38
CA PHE A 125 8.48 9.86 -8.84
C PHE A 125 8.70 11.10 -7.96
N TYR A 126 9.86 11.22 -7.29
CA TYR A 126 10.10 12.27 -6.29
C TYR A 126 11.23 13.24 -6.65
N GLY A 127 11.69 13.24 -7.91
CA GLY A 127 12.71 14.19 -8.38
C GLY A 127 14.02 14.15 -7.57
N ARG A 128 14.37 12.97 -7.03
CA ARG A 128 15.53 12.73 -6.15
C ARG A 128 15.46 13.43 -4.80
N GLN A 129 14.27 13.86 -4.37
CA GLN A 129 14.09 14.50 -3.06
C GLN A 129 13.92 13.48 -1.92
N LEU A 130 13.64 12.21 -2.25
CA LEU A 130 13.57 11.15 -1.25
C LEU A 130 15.00 10.69 -0.92
N ILE A 131 15.38 10.81 0.36
CA ILE A 131 16.73 10.54 0.87
C ILE A 131 16.66 9.36 1.84
N ASP A 132 17.62 8.46 1.77
CA ASP A 132 17.70 7.35 2.72
C ASP A 132 18.15 7.83 4.10
N GLY A 133 17.49 7.33 5.12
CA GLY A 133 17.87 7.59 6.51
C GLY A 133 19.26 7.01 6.85
N PRO A 134 19.83 7.41 8.00
CA PRO A 134 21.15 6.96 8.38
C PRO A 134 21.25 5.44 8.47
N GLN A 135 22.30 4.86 7.87
CA GLN A 135 22.61 3.44 7.91
C GLN A 135 21.53 2.51 7.30
N MET A 136 20.69 3.00 6.40
CA MET A 136 19.64 2.17 5.79
C MET A 136 20.23 0.94 5.07
N ALA A 137 21.33 1.08 4.34
CA ALA A 137 21.98 -0.04 3.67
C ALA A 137 22.36 -1.19 4.63
N SER A 138 22.85 -0.89 5.83
CA SER A 138 23.19 -1.91 6.83
C SER A 138 21.98 -2.42 7.60
N LYS A 139 21.00 -1.57 7.90
CA LYS A 139 19.79 -1.95 8.64
C LYS A 139 18.86 -2.86 7.85
N THR A 140 18.85 -2.72 6.53
CA THR A 140 18.00 -3.50 5.63
C THR A 140 18.75 -4.64 4.94
N LEU A 141 20.06 -4.81 5.23
CA LEU A 141 20.84 -5.91 4.68
C LEU A 141 20.32 -7.25 5.21
N GLN A 142 20.14 -8.19 4.30
CA GLN A 142 19.63 -9.53 4.61
C GLN A 142 20.63 -10.60 4.13
N PRO A 143 20.65 -11.80 4.75
CA PRO A 143 21.59 -12.87 4.37
C PRO A 143 21.55 -13.24 2.89
N TRP A 144 20.37 -13.25 2.27
CA TRP A 144 20.20 -13.59 0.85
C TRP A 144 20.72 -12.52 -0.11
N HIS A 145 20.94 -11.27 0.33
CA HIS A 145 21.47 -10.20 -0.52
C HIS A 145 22.92 -10.49 -0.96
N ASN A 146 23.64 -11.34 -0.26
CA ASN A 146 25.02 -11.71 -0.59
C ASN A 146 25.12 -12.88 -1.58
N THR A 147 23.98 -13.38 -2.08
CA THR A 147 23.98 -14.47 -3.06
C THR A 147 24.03 -13.93 -4.49
N GLN A 148 24.52 -14.71 -5.45
CA GLN A 148 24.53 -14.31 -6.86
C GLN A 148 23.12 -14.13 -7.44
N LEU A 149 22.15 -14.90 -6.95
CA LEU A 149 20.77 -14.90 -7.44
C LEU A 149 19.99 -13.70 -6.92
N PHE A 150 20.20 -13.31 -5.66
CA PHE A 150 19.45 -12.25 -5.01
C PHE A 150 20.34 -11.07 -4.65
N GLY A 151 19.72 -9.91 -4.58
CA GLY A 151 20.23 -8.66 -4.05
C GLY A 151 19.04 -7.91 -3.48
N PRO A 152 19.20 -6.69 -2.98
CA PRO A 152 18.08 -5.88 -2.49
C PRO A 152 16.99 -5.66 -3.54
N PHE A 153 17.38 -5.52 -4.80
CA PHE A 153 16.50 -5.38 -5.95
C PHE A 153 16.93 -6.31 -7.09
N ARG A 154 15.99 -7.10 -7.62
CA ARG A 154 16.24 -8.00 -8.77
C ARG A 154 15.07 -7.97 -9.73
N PHE A 155 15.38 -8.03 -11.00
CA PHE A 155 14.43 -8.20 -12.10
C PHE A 155 14.68 -9.53 -12.77
N PHE A 156 13.63 -10.35 -12.89
CA PHE A 156 13.64 -11.63 -13.58
C PHE A 156 12.84 -11.48 -14.88
N HIS A 157 13.49 -11.67 -16.01
CA HIS A 157 12.80 -11.68 -17.30
C HIS A 157 12.13 -13.04 -17.51
N VAL A 158 10.85 -13.04 -17.85
CA VAL A 158 10.06 -14.22 -18.20
C VAL A 158 9.53 -14.05 -19.60
N ASP A 159 10.03 -14.85 -20.55
CA ASP A 159 9.59 -14.84 -21.95
C ASP A 159 8.34 -15.71 -22.12
N ALA A 160 7.19 -15.15 -21.78
CA ALA A 160 5.89 -15.82 -21.90
C ALA A 160 4.77 -14.79 -22.08
N LEU A 161 3.78 -15.12 -22.89
CA LEU A 161 2.66 -14.24 -23.17
C LEU A 161 1.64 -14.26 -22.02
N GLU A 162 0.99 -13.12 -21.82
CA GLU A 162 -0.19 -13.02 -20.95
C GLU A 162 -1.37 -13.79 -21.53
N GLU A 163 -2.27 -14.22 -20.67
CA GLU A 163 -3.50 -14.94 -21.05
C GLU A 163 -4.72 -14.37 -20.32
N PRO A 164 -5.93 -14.55 -20.86
CA PRO A 164 -7.16 -14.20 -20.16
C PRO A 164 -7.29 -14.97 -18.84
N GLY A 165 -7.57 -14.26 -17.78
CA GLY A 165 -7.88 -14.83 -16.47
C GLY A 165 -9.36 -14.71 -16.12
N ARG A 166 -9.72 -14.97 -14.87
CA ARG A 166 -11.09 -14.86 -14.39
C ARG A 166 -11.55 -13.39 -14.31
N SER A 167 -12.85 -13.16 -14.42
CA SER A 167 -13.50 -11.84 -14.23
C SER A 167 -12.92 -10.71 -15.09
N HIS A 168 -12.65 -10.99 -16.36
CA HIS A 168 -12.07 -10.05 -17.33
C HIS A 168 -10.70 -9.49 -16.92
N SER A 169 -10.00 -10.15 -16.00
CA SER A 169 -8.62 -9.87 -15.63
C SER A 169 -7.66 -10.70 -16.50
N ILE A 170 -6.37 -10.38 -16.46
CA ILE A 170 -5.32 -11.13 -17.13
C ILE A 170 -4.38 -11.78 -16.14
N GLN A 171 -3.70 -12.84 -16.60
CA GLN A 171 -2.71 -13.56 -15.83
C GLN A 171 -1.55 -14.00 -16.72
N ASN A 172 -0.43 -14.41 -16.12
CA ASN A 172 0.71 -15.02 -16.79
C ASN A 172 1.17 -16.21 -15.96
N GLN A 173 0.89 -17.40 -16.50
CA GLN A 173 1.14 -18.64 -15.79
C GLN A 173 2.66 -18.88 -15.59
N SER A 174 3.48 -18.55 -16.58
CA SER A 174 4.93 -18.71 -16.48
C SER A 174 5.54 -17.77 -15.43
N GLU A 175 5.07 -16.51 -15.33
CA GLU A 175 5.48 -15.62 -14.25
C GLU A 175 5.07 -16.18 -12.88
N ALA A 176 3.87 -16.76 -12.77
CA ALA A 176 3.43 -17.34 -11.50
C ALA A 176 4.31 -18.53 -11.08
N TYR A 177 4.68 -19.43 -12.01
CA TYR A 177 5.62 -20.50 -11.71
C TYR A 177 7.02 -19.98 -11.35
N THR A 178 7.51 -18.99 -12.08
CA THR A 178 8.81 -18.35 -11.78
C THR A 178 8.78 -17.72 -10.38
N ALA A 179 7.68 -17.08 -10.01
CA ALA A 179 7.52 -16.51 -8.66
C ALA A 179 7.57 -17.58 -7.56
N MET A 180 7.01 -18.79 -7.79
CA MET A 180 7.14 -19.92 -6.88
C MET A 180 8.60 -20.41 -6.78
N GLN A 181 9.32 -20.51 -7.90
CA GLN A 181 10.74 -20.90 -7.91
C GLN A 181 11.62 -19.86 -7.17
N VAL A 182 11.34 -18.57 -7.37
CA VAL A 182 12.02 -17.48 -6.65
C VAL A 182 11.77 -17.61 -5.14
N TYR A 183 10.56 -17.86 -4.73
CA TYR A 183 10.22 -18.07 -3.31
C TYR A 183 10.96 -19.28 -2.71
N GLU A 184 10.98 -20.41 -3.41
CA GLU A 184 11.69 -21.63 -2.97
C GLU A 184 13.19 -21.40 -2.83
N ALA A 185 13.80 -20.73 -3.82
CA ALA A 185 15.21 -20.36 -3.77
C ALA A 185 15.50 -19.38 -2.61
N LEU A 186 14.61 -18.42 -2.33
CA LEU A 186 14.71 -17.53 -1.17
C LEU A 186 14.65 -18.30 0.14
N CYS A 187 13.72 -19.25 0.28
CA CYS A 187 13.64 -20.12 1.47
C CYS A 187 14.94 -20.89 1.72
N THR A 188 15.58 -21.35 0.64
CA THR A 188 16.88 -22.08 0.72
C THR A 188 18.03 -21.14 1.14
N CYS A 189 18.03 -19.90 0.65
CA CYS A 189 19.12 -18.94 0.90
C CYS A 189 18.96 -18.13 2.21
N ALA A 190 17.75 -18.05 2.74
CA ALA A 190 17.41 -17.11 3.82
C ALA A 190 18.06 -17.43 5.15
N GLN A 191 18.42 -18.71 5.43
CA GLN A 191 18.97 -19.18 6.71
C GLN A 191 18.10 -18.84 7.94
N THR A 192 16.92 -18.24 7.72
CA THR A 192 15.95 -17.82 8.73
C THR A 192 14.53 -18.07 8.21
N SER A 193 13.55 -18.13 9.12
CA SER A 193 12.15 -18.26 8.71
C SER A 193 11.68 -17.02 7.95
N LEU A 194 11.04 -17.24 6.80
CA LEU A 194 10.38 -16.18 6.00
C LEU A 194 8.91 -15.99 6.36
N ARG A 195 8.43 -16.64 7.42
CA ARG A 195 7.05 -16.56 7.89
C ARG A 195 6.63 -15.12 8.16
N GLY A 196 5.54 -14.67 7.55
CA GLY A 196 5.03 -13.30 7.69
C GLY A 196 5.86 -12.20 7.01
N ARG A 197 6.97 -12.56 6.33
CA ARG A 197 7.93 -11.61 5.75
C ARG A 197 7.80 -11.42 4.25
N VAL A 198 7.03 -12.25 3.56
CA VAL A 198 6.92 -12.26 2.09
C VAL A 198 5.52 -11.82 1.66
N GLY A 199 5.47 -10.96 0.64
CA GLY A 199 4.26 -10.59 -0.08
C GLY A 199 4.39 -10.88 -1.58
N PHE A 200 3.41 -11.59 -2.14
CA PHE A 200 3.20 -11.71 -3.59
C PHE A 200 2.22 -10.63 -4.02
N VAL A 201 2.65 -9.76 -4.89
CA VAL A 201 1.88 -8.60 -5.32
C VAL A 201 1.74 -8.59 -6.84
N SER A 202 0.57 -8.21 -7.34
CA SER A 202 0.36 -7.99 -8.77
C SER A 202 -0.64 -6.85 -9.00
N MET A 203 -0.59 -6.26 -10.19
CA MET A 203 -1.59 -5.27 -10.65
C MET A 203 -2.92 -5.94 -11.02
N TYR A 204 -2.93 -7.27 -11.20
CA TYR A 204 -4.04 -8.03 -11.77
C TYR A 204 -4.57 -9.07 -10.78
N LYS A 205 -5.86 -9.00 -10.48
CA LYS A 205 -6.50 -9.89 -9.51
C LYS A 205 -6.41 -11.37 -9.91
N ALA A 206 -6.57 -11.69 -11.20
CA ALA A 206 -6.44 -13.06 -11.68
C ALA A 206 -5.06 -13.65 -11.38
N GLN A 207 -4.00 -12.84 -11.50
CA GLN A 207 -2.64 -13.26 -11.17
C GLN A 207 -2.47 -13.50 -9.66
N VAL A 208 -3.05 -12.65 -8.83
CA VAL A 208 -3.03 -12.85 -7.37
C VAL A 208 -3.71 -14.16 -6.99
N ASP A 209 -4.88 -14.45 -7.59
CA ASP A 209 -5.63 -15.68 -7.33
C ASP A 209 -4.86 -16.91 -7.85
N LEU A 210 -4.19 -16.82 -8.99
CA LEU A 210 -3.33 -17.86 -9.54
C LEU A 210 -2.13 -18.15 -8.63
N LEU A 211 -1.40 -17.10 -8.21
CA LEU A 211 -0.26 -17.20 -7.29
C LEU A 211 -0.67 -17.90 -5.98
N ARG A 212 -1.77 -17.47 -5.38
CA ARG A 212 -2.32 -18.09 -4.17
C ARG A 212 -2.67 -19.56 -4.39
N THR A 213 -3.31 -19.88 -5.51
CA THR A 213 -3.72 -21.26 -5.85
C THR A 213 -2.51 -22.16 -6.00
N LEU A 214 -1.48 -21.73 -6.74
CA LEU A 214 -0.24 -22.47 -6.91
C LEU A 214 0.49 -22.65 -5.58
N PHE A 215 0.59 -21.60 -4.79
CA PHE A 215 1.22 -21.66 -3.47
C PHE A 215 0.53 -22.67 -2.54
N VAL A 216 -0.80 -22.62 -2.46
CA VAL A 216 -1.59 -23.57 -1.65
C VAL A 216 -1.42 -25.00 -2.15
N SER A 217 -1.37 -25.21 -3.46
CA SER A 217 -1.14 -26.53 -4.07
C SER A 217 0.23 -27.10 -3.71
N GLN A 218 1.28 -26.25 -3.67
CA GLN A 218 2.66 -26.67 -3.45
C GLN A 218 3.02 -26.79 -1.97
N TYR A 219 2.58 -25.84 -1.13
CA TYR A 219 3.03 -25.71 0.26
C TYR A 219 1.88 -25.96 1.28
N GLY A 220 0.63 -26.08 0.82
CA GLY A 220 -0.53 -26.27 1.67
C GLY A 220 -1.13 -24.98 2.22
N ARG A 221 -2.37 -25.09 2.74
CA ARG A 221 -3.14 -23.94 3.27
C ARG A 221 -2.49 -23.29 4.50
N ALA A 222 -1.88 -24.08 5.37
CA ALA A 222 -1.24 -23.57 6.58
C ALA A 222 -0.08 -22.62 6.24
N ALA A 223 0.79 -23.00 5.30
CA ALA A 223 1.89 -22.18 4.84
C ALA A 223 1.40 -20.90 4.14
N ALA A 224 0.28 -20.96 3.43
CA ALA A 224 -0.31 -19.81 2.76
C ALA A 224 -0.86 -18.73 3.72
N MET A 225 -1.07 -19.06 5.00
CA MET A 225 -1.45 -18.07 6.03
C MET A 225 -0.25 -17.20 6.48
N ASP A 226 0.96 -17.61 6.17
CA ASP A 226 2.19 -16.94 6.55
C ASP A 226 2.75 -16.04 5.44
N VAL A 227 2.04 -15.95 4.30
CA VAL A 227 2.42 -15.18 3.12
C VAL A 227 1.24 -14.34 2.66
N ASP A 228 1.49 -13.09 2.32
CA ASP A 228 0.43 -12.22 1.82
C ASP A 228 0.33 -12.29 0.28
N PHE A 229 -0.89 -12.37 -0.21
CA PHE A 229 -1.22 -12.31 -1.63
C PHE A 229 -2.22 -11.17 -1.85
N SER A 230 -1.82 -10.14 -2.57
CA SER A 230 -2.66 -8.95 -2.75
C SER A 230 -2.44 -8.28 -4.09
N SER A 231 -3.46 -7.54 -4.53
CA SER A 231 -3.25 -6.55 -5.58
C SER A 231 -2.43 -5.37 -5.04
N VAL A 232 -1.82 -4.59 -5.93
CA VAL A 232 -1.11 -3.35 -5.54
C VAL A 232 -2.01 -2.41 -4.75
N ASP A 233 -3.25 -2.23 -5.20
CA ASP A 233 -4.25 -1.37 -4.52
C ASP A 233 -4.56 -1.90 -3.11
N GLY A 234 -4.70 -3.22 -2.94
CA GLY A 234 -4.96 -3.84 -1.64
C GLY A 234 -3.74 -3.92 -0.72
N PHE A 235 -2.53 -3.72 -1.26
CA PHE A 235 -1.28 -3.72 -0.48
C PHE A 235 -0.83 -2.31 -0.05
N GLN A 236 -1.59 -1.29 -0.43
CA GLN A 236 -1.30 0.08 -0.01
C GLN A 236 -1.37 0.21 1.52
N GLY A 237 -0.47 0.99 2.10
CA GLY A 237 -0.30 1.10 3.55
C GLY A 237 0.43 -0.08 4.22
N GLN A 238 0.62 -1.20 3.51
CA GLN A 238 1.34 -2.37 4.00
C GLN A 238 2.81 -2.37 3.56
N GLU A 239 3.63 -3.19 4.20
CA GLU A 239 5.03 -3.42 3.84
C GLU A 239 5.47 -4.82 4.24
N LYS A 240 6.45 -5.38 3.54
CA LYS A 240 7.09 -6.66 3.85
C LYS A 240 8.60 -6.56 3.63
N ASP A 241 9.32 -7.48 4.25
CA ASP A 241 10.76 -7.55 4.03
C ASP A 241 11.10 -7.96 2.58
N ILE A 242 10.24 -8.78 1.99
CA ILE A 242 10.38 -9.28 0.61
C ILE A 242 9.06 -9.07 -0.14
N ILE A 243 9.12 -8.43 -1.29
CA ILE A 243 8.01 -8.34 -2.24
C ILE A 243 8.39 -9.07 -3.53
N ILE A 244 7.58 -10.03 -3.93
CA ILE A 244 7.64 -10.67 -5.24
C ILE A 244 6.52 -10.05 -6.08
N LEU A 245 6.92 -9.15 -6.99
CA LEU A 245 6.00 -8.43 -7.87
C LEU A 245 5.90 -9.15 -9.22
N SER A 246 4.70 -9.63 -9.59
CA SER A 246 4.40 -10.16 -10.91
C SER A 246 3.71 -9.09 -11.77
N CYS A 247 4.36 -8.72 -12.88
CA CYS A 247 3.89 -7.65 -13.77
C CYS A 247 2.84 -8.12 -14.77
N VAL A 248 2.83 -9.41 -15.11
CA VAL A 248 1.86 -10.08 -15.99
C VAL A 248 1.96 -9.69 -17.46
N ARG A 249 2.04 -8.39 -17.75
CA ARG A 249 1.90 -7.84 -19.11
C ARG A 249 3.03 -8.30 -20.05
N SER A 250 2.65 -9.09 -21.01
CA SER A 250 3.50 -9.51 -22.11
C SER A 250 2.61 -9.81 -23.33
N ASN A 251 2.59 -8.90 -24.29
CA ASN A 251 1.77 -9.02 -25.49
C ASN A 251 2.48 -8.41 -26.70
N LYS A 252 2.06 -8.85 -27.91
CA LYS A 252 2.67 -8.42 -29.17
C LYS A 252 2.41 -6.95 -29.50
N ASP A 253 1.36 -6.37 -28.96
CA ASP A 253 0.91 -5.00 -29.26
C ASP A 253 1.58 -3.94 -28.36
N GLY A 254 2.42 -4.35 -27.40
CA GLY A 254 3.11 -3.46 -26.48
C GLY A 254 2.16 -2.73 -25.49
N VAL A 255 0.96 -3.27 -25.28
CA VAL A 255 -0.03 -2.65 -24.39
C VAL A 255 0.37 -2.88 -22.94
N MET A 256 0.69 -1.82 -22.20
CA MET A 256 1.14 -1.88 -20.80
C MET A 256 -0.02 -2.02 -19.79
N GLY A 257 -1.25 -1.62 -20.16
CA GLY A 257 -2.40 -1.69 -19.22
C GLY A 257 -2.14 -0.95 -17.91
N PHE A 258 -2.41 -1.59 -16.78
CA PHE A 258 -2.22 -0.98 -15.46
C PHE A 258 -0.76 -0.69 -15.09
N LEU A 259 0.22 -1.28 -15.77
CA LEU A 259 1.64 -0.94 -15.58
C LEU A 259 1.98 0.49 -16.05
N SER A 260 1.16 1.10 -16.90
CA SER A 260 1.33 2.50 -17.29
C SER A 260 0.92 3.51 -16.21
N ASP A 261 0.19 3.06 -15.18
CA ASP A 261 -0.19 3.89 -14.06
C ASP A 261 1.00 4.09 -13.11
N HIS A 262 1.61 5.27 -13.21
CA HIS A 262 2.78 5.64 -12.39
C HIS A 262 2.51 5.58 -10.88
N ARG A 263 1.28 5.84 -10.44
CA ARG A 263 0.91 5.81 -9.02
C ARG A 263 0.88 4.38 -8.50
N ARG A 264 0.29 3.44 -9.27
CA ARG A 264 0.32 2.01 -8.94
C ARG A 264 1.74 1.46 -8.93
N LEU A 265 2.54 1.83 -9.93
CA LEU A 265 3.94 1.41 -10.00
C LEU A 265 4.73 1.93 -8.80
N ASN A 266 4.55 3.19 -8.42
CA ASN A 266 5.17 3.76 -7.24
C ASN A 266 4.79 2.97 -5.96
N VAL A 267 3.50 2.69 -5.76
CA VAL A 267 3.06 1.87 -4.61
C VAL A 267 3.73 0.50 -4.65
N ALA A 268 3.70 -0.20 -5.79
CA ALA A 268 4.25 -1.55 -5.92
C ALA A 268 5.74 -1.61 -5.54
N LEU A 269 6.54 -0.65 -6.01
CA LEU A 269 7.99 -0.61 -5.83
C LEU A 269 8.44 -0.10 -4.46
N THR A 270 7.53 0.49 -3.66
CA THR A 270 7.85 1.05 -2.34
C THR A 270 7.34 0.20 -1.18
N ARG A 271 6.94 -1.06 -1.42
CA ARG A 271 6.40 -1.94 -0.37
C ARG A 271 7.45 -2.82 0.31
N ALA A 272 8.61 -3.04 -0.33
CA ALA A 272 9.71 -3.81 0.25
C ALA A 272 10.55 -2.98 1.22
N ARG A 273 11.15 -3.70 2.17
CA ARG A 273 12.14 -3.13 3.09
C ARG A 273 13.56 -3.32 2.61
#